data_c49eca5401f00a37a3c8c7db1b255813
#
_entry.id   c49eca5401f00a37a3c8c7db1b255813
#
_cell.length_a   1.000
_cell.length_b   1.000
_cell.length_c   1.000
_cell.angle_alpha   90.00
_cell.angle_beta   90.00
_cell.angle_gamma   90.00
#
_symmetry.space_group_name_H-M   'P 1'
#
loop_
_entity.id
_entity.type
_entity.pdbx_description
1 polymer ?
#
loop_
_entity_poly.entity_id
_entity_poly.type
_entity_poly.pdbx_seq_one_letter_code
_entity_poly.pdbx_strand_id
1 'polypeptide(L)'
;MTAGSRILVVDDEINIRGALVTLLEKKHYEVRGAGTGEEALEQLEAVRTDLVLTDLKMPGMGGMEFLRQLKQKWPDTEVLVMTAFGSIDTAVEAMRCGAYDYITKPIDRERFPIIVEKALERHALASENKQLKDRLDTRARFEQMIGESEPMQRVYGLVEMVADSDVTVLLTGESGTGKELVARAIHHKSRRADGPFVTLNCGALPENLFESELFGYEKGAFTGATSNKLGRFEL
;
A
#
# COMPACT_ATOMS: atom_id res chain seq x y z
N MET A 1 -3.98 -12.69 -12.90
CA MET A 1 -3.27 -11.88 -13.92
C MET A 1 -2.75 -10.63 -13.23
N THR A 2 -1.42 -10.47 -13.15
CA THR A 2 -0.72 -9.37 -12.45
C THR A 2 -0.36 -8.22 -13.41
N ALA A 3 -1.08 -8.08 -14.53
CA ALA A 3 -0.90 -6.96 -15.46
C ALA A 3 -1.22 -5.63 -14.75
N GLY A 4 -0.31 -4.66 -14.85
CA GLY A 4 -0.41 -3.38 -14.16
C GLY A 4 0.26 -3.34 -12.77
N SER A 5 0.88 -4.43 -12.30
CA SER A 5 1.68 -4.38 -11.06
C SER A 5 2.88 -3.47 -11.22
N ARG A 6 3.20 -2.74 -10.13
CA ARG A 6 4.26 -1.74 -10.09
C ARG A 6 5.54 -2.33 -9.52
N ILE A 7 6.59 -2.28 -10.32
CA ILE A 7 7.91 -2.85 -9.99
C ILE A 7 8.94 -1.73 -9.95
N LEU A 8 9.79 -1.74 -8.91
CA LEU A 8 10.97 -0.87 -8.82
C LEU A 8 12.23 -1.72 -8.95
N VAL A 9 13.10 -1.36 -9.90
CA VAL A 9 14.41 -1.99 -10.10
C VAL A 9 15.50 -1.08 -9.56
N VAL A 10 16.26 -1.56 -8.58
CA VAL A 10 17.31 -0.82 -7.90
C VAL A 10 18.67 -1.49 -8.20
N ASP A 11 19.49 -0.86 -9.00
CA ASP A 11 20.79 -1.38 -9.42
C ASP A 11 21.67 -0.20 -9.86
N ASP A 12 22.90 -0.09 -9.40
CA ASP A 12 23.81 1.00 -9.77
C ASP A 12 24.31 0.86 -11.21
N GLU A 13 24.34 -0.37 -11.75
CA GLU A 13 24.71 -0.64 -13.11
C GLU A 13 23.59 -0.27 -14.11
N ILE A 14 23.71 0.87 -14.79
CA ILE A 14 22.71 1.39 -15.71
C ILE A 14 22.29 0.39 -16.81
N ASN A 15 23.23 -0.44 -17.27
CA ASN A 15 22.97 -1.43 -18.32
C ASN A 15 22.11 -2.59 -17.80
N ILE A 16 22.40 -3.09 -16.61
CA ILE A 16 21.63 -4.16 -15.97
C ILE A 16 20.22 -3.65 -15.63
N ARG A 17 20.16 -2.50 -14.98
CA ARG A 17 18.88 -1.82 -14.64
C ARG A 17 18.03 -1.61 -15.89
N GLY A 18 18.58 -1.04 -16.96
CA GLY A 18 17.84 -0.80 -18.21
C GLY A 18 17.37 -2.08 -18.90
N ALA A 19 18.18 -3.13 -18.90
CA ALA A 19 17.80 -4.44 -19.45
C ALA A 19 16.65 -5.08 -18.68
N LEU A 20 16.65 -4.99 -17.33
CA LEU A 20 15.60 -5.51 -16.48
C LEU A 20 14.29 -4.73 -16.64
N VAL A 21 14.38 -3.40 -16.66
CA VAL A 21 13.21 -2.52 -16.94
C VAL A 21 12.57 -2.91 -18.26
N THR A 22 13.34 -2.96 -19.34
CA THR A 22 12.83 -3.35 -20.67
C THR A 22 12.22 -4.75 -20.70
N LEU A 23 12.83 -5.71 -19.99
CA LEU A 23 12.33 -7.09 -19.92
C LEU A 23 10.97 -7.16 -19.23
N LEU A 24 10.81 -6.42 -18.15
CA LEU A 24 9.58 -6.40 -17.34
C LEU A 24 8.46 -5.58 -18.00
N GLU A 25 8.78 -4.46 -18.65
CA GLU A 25 7.82 -3.68 -19.43
C GLU A 25 7.21 -4.49 -20.59
N LYS A 26 8.00 -5.35 -21.25
CA LYS A 26 7.49 -6.30 -22.25
C LYS A 26 6.47 -7.30 -21.70
N LYS A 27 6.44 -7.49 -20.39
CA LYS A 27 5.45 -8.30 -19.68
C LYS A 27 4.25 -7.49 -19.16
N HIS A 28 4.14 -6.22 -19.59
CA HIS A 28 3.07 -5.30 -19.21
C HIS A 28 3.04 -4.90 -17.73
N TYR A 29 4.20 -4.89 -17.06
CA TYR A 29 4.36 -4.30 -15.73
C TYR A 29 4.67 -2.79 -15.83
N GLU A 30 4.25 -2.03 -14.83
CA GLU A 30 4.67 -0.63 -14.67
C GLU A 30 6.02 -0.62 -13.95
N VAL A 31 7.11 -0.29 -14.66
CA VAL A 31 8.46 -0.44 -14.13
C VAL A 31 9.16 0.91 -13.98
N ARG A 32 9.80 1.10 -12.83
CA ARG A 32 10.68 2.24 -12.58
C ARG A 32 12.07 1.74 -12.21
N GLY A 33 13.07 2.60 -12.41
CA GLY A 33 14.46 2.30 -12.06
C GLY A 33 15.00 3.33 -11.08
N ALA A 34 15.85 2.89 -10.14
CA ALA A 34 16.64 3.71 -9.26
C ALA A 34 18.09 3.26 -9.28
N GLY A 35 19.04 4.20 -9.20
CA GLY A 35 20.47 3.92 -9.20
C GLY A 35 21.06 3.71 -7.82
N THR A 36 20.34 4.11 -6.77
CA THR A 36 20.80 4.00 -5.37
C THR A 36 19.63 3.63 -4.45
N GLY A 37 19.95 3.16 -3.24
CA GLY A 37 18.95 2.86 -2.23
C GLY A 37 18.18 4.10 -1.77
N GLU A 38 18.84 5.25 -1.68
CA GLU A 38 18.24 6.53 -1.30
C GLU A 38 17.19 6.98 -2.31
N GLU A 39 17.56 6.97 -3.62
CA GLU A 39 16.63 7.27 -4.71
C GLU A 39 15.42 6.31 -4.70
N ALA A 40 15.66 5.03 -4.41
CA ALA A 40 14.63 4.03 -4.33
C ALA A 40 13.63 4.31 -3.18
N LEU A 41 14.11 4.72 -2.00
CA LEU A 41 13.26 5.09 -0.87
C LEU A 41 12.38 6.31 -1.20
N GLU A 42 12.93 7.34 -1.84
CA GLU A 42 12.17 8.51 -2.27
C GLU A 42 11.05 8.12 -3.26
N GLN A 43 11.35 7.23 -4.21
CA GLN A 43 10.35 6.74 -5.15
C GLN A 43 9.25 5.89 -4.50
N LEU A 44 9.59 5.12 -3.46
CA LEU A 44 8.63 4.32 -2.68
C LEU A 44 7.69 5.19 -1.84
N GLU A 45 8.15 6.36 -1.39
CA GLU A 45 7.29 7.34 -0.70
C GLU A 45 6.26 7.96 -1.64
N ALA A 46 6.65 8.22 -2.88
CA ALA A 46 5.82 8.90 -3.85
C ALA A 46 4.77 7.97 -4.50
N VAL A 47 5.10 6.68 -4.70
CA VAL A 47 4.23 5.76 -5.45
C VAL A 47 4.26 4.38 -4.84
N ARG A 48 3.08 3.82 -4.56
CA ARG A 48 2.92 2.43 -4.13
C ARG A 48 3.64 1.49 -5.10
N THR A 49 4.37 0.54 -4.55
CA THR A 49 5.15 -0.44 -5.30
C THR A 49 4.84 -1.84 -4.76
N ASP A 50 4.56 -2.77 -5.66
CA ASP A 50 4.16 -4.13 -5.29
C ASP A 50 5.37 -5.06 -5.14
N LEU A 51 6.41 -4.83 -5.97
CA LEU A 51 7.65 -5.61 -5.97
C LEU A 51 8.87 -4.71 -6.16
N VAL A 52 9.91 -4.95 -5.39
CA VAL A 52 11.23 -4.33 -5.55
C VAL A 52 12.26 -5.40 -5.92
N LEU A 53 13.05 -5.12 -6.95
CA LEU A 53 14.26 -5.85 -7.31
C LEU A 53 15.46 -5.03 -6.88
N THR A 54 16.32 -5.51 -6.00
CA THR A 54 17.47 -4.73 -5.53
C THR A 54 18.77 -5.50 -5.65
N ASP A 55 19.82 -4.86 -6.14
CA ASP A 55 21.19 -5.39 -5.97
C ASP A 55 21.60 -5.27 -4.50
N LEU A 56 22.43 -6.20 -4.05
CA LEU A 56 23.05 -6.14 -2.72
C LEU A 56 24.22 -5.17 -2.67
N LYS A 57 24.99 -5.07 -3.75
CA LYS A 57 26.20 -4.25 -3.80
C LYS A 57 25.91 -2.97 -4.57
N MET A 58 25.62 -1.91 -3.85
CA MET A 58 25.43 -0.57 -4.41
C MET A 58 26.26 0.45 -3.64
N PRO A 59 26.73 1.53 -4.29
CA PRO A 59 27.36 2.66 -3.62
C PRO A 59 26.40 3.35 -2.65
N GLY A 60 26.91 3.91 -1.56
CA GLY A 60 26.07 4.57 -0.54
C GLY A 60 25.32 3.57 0.31
N MET A 61 23.99 3.62 0.30
CA MET A 61 23.15 2.64 0.99
C MET A 61 23.20 1.28 0.28
N GLY A 62 23.84 0.30 0.90
CA GLY A 62 23.88 -1.07 0.39
C GLY A 62 22.50 -1.74 0.38
N GLY A 63 22.32 -2.73 -0.51
CA GLY A 63 21.02 -3.40 -0.70
C GLY A 63 20.47 -4.08 0.54
N MET A 64 21.32 -4.55 1.46
CA MET A 64 20.85 -5.13 2.73
C MET A 64 20.29 -4.07 3.69
N GLU A 65 20.91 -2.90 3.76
CA GLU A 65 20.40 -1.79 4.56
C GLU A 65 19.10 -1.25 3.98
N PHE A 66 19.06 -1.08 2.65
CA PHE A 66 17.86 -0.71 1.91
C PHE A 66 16.71 -1.69 2.19
N LEU A 67 16.95 -3.02 2.10
CA LEU A 67 15.95 -4.05 2.39
C LEU A 67 15.37 -3.91 3.81
N ARG A 68 16.21 -3.68 4.83
CA ARG A 68 15.74 -3.52 6.21
C ARG A 68 14.85 -2.29 6.37
N GLN A 69 15.27 -1.14 5.83
CA GLN A 69 14.49 0.10 5.88
C GLN A 69 13.16 -0.04 5.11
N LEU A 70 13.20 -0.65 3.92
CA LEU A 70 12.02 -0.93 3.13
C LEU A 70 11.01 -1.78 3.90
N LYS A 71 11.44 -2.92 4.45
CA LYS A 71 10.55 -3.84 5.17
C LYS A 71 10.02 -3.26 6.48
N GLN A 72 10.73 -2.35 7.11
CA GLN A 72 10.24 -1.61 8.27
C GLN A 72 9.11 -0.64 7.91
N LYS A 73 9.22 0.05 6.78
CA LYS A 73 8.27 1.11 6.37
C LYS A 73 7.15 0.58 5.46
N TRP A 74 7.47 -0.37 4.59
CA TRP A 74 6.52 -1.01 3.66
C TRP A 74 6.59 -2.54 3.76
N PRO A 75 6.10 -3.14 4.85
CA PRO A 75 6.22 -4.59 5.11
C PRO A 75 5.52 -5.44 4.05
N ASP A 76 4.48 -4.91 3.43
CA ASP A 76 3.66 -5.62 2.44
C ASP A 76 4.33 -5.67 1.05
N THR A 77 5.30 -4.79 0.74
CA THR A 77 6.02 -4.80 -0.55
C THR A 77 6.93 -6.02 -0.64
N GLU A 78 6.82 -6.82 -1.69
CA GLU A 78 7.73 -7.95 -1.90
C GLU A 78 9.10 -7.48 -2.39
N VAL A 79 10.16 -8.18 -1.99
CA VAL A 79 11.53 -7.83 -2.37
C VAL A 79 12.26 -9.04 -2.91
N LEU A 80 12.80 -8.93 -4.12
CA LEU A 80 13.74 -9.87 -4.72
C LEU A 80 15.14 -9.27 -4.67
N VAL A 81 16.08 -10.01 -4.12
CA VAL A 81 17.46 -9.57 -3.99
C VAL A 81 18.29 -10.16 -5.11
N MET A 82 19.06 -9.32 -5.82
CA MET A 82 19.99 -9.73 -6.86
C MET A 82 21.43 -9.72 -6.32
N THR A 83 22.25 -10.69 -6.68
CA THR A 83 23.64 -10.78 -6.20
C THR A 83 24.56 -11.41 -7.24
N ALA A 84 25.72 -10.81 -7.43
CA ALA A 84 26.78 -11.36 -8.30
C ALA A 84 27.57 -12.50 -7.61
N PHE A 85 27.61 -12.50 -6.26
CA PHE A 85 28.29 -13.52 -5.46
C PHE A 85 27.37 -13.92 -4.30
N GLY A 86 26.52 -14.92 -4.54
CA GLY A 86 25.73 -15.52 -3.48
C GLY A 86 26.60 -16.35 -2.55
N SER A 87 27.22 -15.77 -1.52
CA SER A 87 27.54 -16.60 -0.37
C SER A 87 26.21 -17.03 0.21
N ILE A 88 26.12 -18.31 0.58
CA ILE A 88 24.92 -18.86 1.25
C ILE A 88 24.53 -17.97 2.43
N ASP A 89 25.49 -17.39 3.11
CA ASP A 89 25.30 -16.52 4.28
C ASP A 89 24.52 -15.23 3.93
N THR A 90 24.88 -14.55 2.84
CA THR A 90 24.19 -13.30 2.42
C THR A 90 22.79 -13.56 1.93
N ALA A 91 22.55 -14.68 1.25
CA ALA A 91 21.21 -15.10 0.84
C ALA A 91 20.34 -15.40 2.06
N VAL A 92 20.86 -16.16 3.02
CA VAL A 92 20.16 -16.48 4.29
C VAL A 92 19.85 -15.20 5.07
N GLU A 93 20.79 -14.25 5.12
CA GLU A 93 20.55 -12.96 5.80
C GLU A 93 19.44 -12.17 5.11
N ALA A 94 19.42 -12.08 3.79
CA ALA A 94 18.38 -11.40 3.03
C ALA A 94 17.00 -12.01 3.31
N MET A 95 16.90 -13.35 3.32
CA MET A 95 15.65 -14.05 3.65
C MET A 95 15.20 -13.75 5.09
N ARG A 96 16.11 -13.71 6.07
CA ARG A 96 15.81 -13.34 7.45
C ARG A 96 15.32 -11.89 7.58
N CYS A 97 15.81 -11.00 6.72
CA CYS A 97 15.37 -9.60 6.65
C CYS A 97 14.06 -9.42 5.90
N GLY A 98 13.42 -10.50 5.42
CA GLY A 98 12.10 -10.46 4.78
C GLY A 98 12.13 -10.36 3.26
N ALA A 99 13.25 -10.65 2.59
CA ALA A 99 13.25 -10.85 1.15
C ALA A 99 12.35 -12.05 0.77
N TYR A 100 11.68 -11.95 -0.37
CA TYR A 100 10.87 -13.05 -0.91
C TYR A 100 11.76 -14.17 -1.45
N ASP A 101 12.77 -13.81 -2.24
CA ASP A 101 13.75 -14.74 -2.80
C ASP A 101 15.03 -13.97 -3.20
N TYR A 102 16.06 -14.69 -3.58
CA TYR A 102 17.27 -14.13 -4.14
C TYR A 102 17.56 -14.69 -5.53
N ILE A 103 18.23 -13.88 -6.36
CA ILE A 103 18.56 -14.19 -7.74
C ILE A 103 20.05 -13.97 -7.95
N THR A 104 20.75 -14.98 -8.44
CA THR A 104 22.17 -14.88 -8.77
C THR A 104 22.37 -14.23 -10.14
N LYS A 105 23.31 -13.29 -10.25
CA LYS A 105 23.79 -12.79 -11.55
C LYS A 105 24.84 -13.77 -12.13
N PRO A 106 24.83 -14.09 -13.44
CA PRO A 106 23.95 -13.53 -14.46
C PRO A 106 22.52 -14.05 -14.38
N ILE A 107 21.56 -13.15 -14.64
CA ILE A 107 20.13 -13.43 -14.50
C ILE A 107 19.68 -14.35 -15.61
N ASP A 108 19.14 -15.50 -15.24
CA ASP A 108 18.53 -16.47 -16.17
C ASP A 108 17.21 -15.91 -16.72
N ARG A 109 17.18 -15.70 -18.04
CA ARG A 109 16.04 -15.09 -18.74
C ARG A 109 14.78 -15.95 -18.74
N GLU A 110 14.89 -17.25 -18.55
CA GLU A 110 13.75 -18.16 -18.49
C GLU A 110 13.18 -18.23 -17.07
N ARG A 111 14.05 -18.34 -16.08
CA ARG A 111 13.68 -18.48 -14.67
C ARG A 111 13.22 -17.17 -14.04
N PHE A 112 13.84 -16.06 -14.38
CA PHE A 112 13.57 -14.75 -13.78
C PHE A 112 12.11 -14.31 -13.87
N PRO A 113 11.43 -14.36 -15.03
CA PRO A 113 10.03 -13.97 -15.13
C PRO A 113 9.11 -14.82 -14.24
N ILE A 114 9.42 -16.10 -14.05
CA ILE A 114 8.63 -17.01 -13.21
C ILE A 114 8.73 -16.60 -11.74
N ILE A 115 9.92 -16.22 -11.28
CA ILE A 115 10.13 -15.77 -9.90
C ILE A 115 9.38 -14.46 -9.65
N VAL A 116 9.46 -13.51 -10.59
CA VAL A 116 8.74 -12.23 -10.51
C VAL A 116 7.23 -12.45 -10.44
N GLU A 117 6.69 -13.30 -11.31
CA GLU A 117 5.26 -13.62 -11.33
C GLU A 117 4.79 -14.21 -10.00
N LYS A 118 5.52 -15.16 -9.44
CA LYS A 118 5.21 -15.77 -8.14
C LYS A 118 5.29 -14.78 -6.99
N ALA A 119 6.26 -13.86 -7.00
CA ALA A 119 6.36 -12.82 -6.00
C ALA A 119 5.14 -11.88 -6.04
N LEU A 120 4.72 -11.48 -7.24
CA LEU A 120 3.53 -10.64 -7.44
C LEU A 120 2.22 -11.37 -7.11
N GLU A 121 2.11 -12.66 -7.43
CA GLU A 121 0.98 -13.48 -7.00
C GLU A 121 0.86 -13.53 -5.47
N ARG A 122 1.98 -13.76 -4.77
CA ARG A 122 2.00 -13.73 -3.31
C ARG A 122 1.56 -12.39 -2.76
N HIS A 123 2.07 -11.29 -3.32
CA HIS A 123 1.66 -9.94 -2.93
C HIS A 123 0.16 -9.73 -3.11
N ALA A 124 -0.39 -10.10 -4.27
CA ALA A 124 -1.81 -9.98 -4.57
C ALA A 124 -2.67 -10.78 -3.58
N LEU A 125 -2.32 -12.05 -3.33
CA LEU A 125 -3.02 -12.92 -2.37
C LEU A 125 -2.94 -12.39 -0.94
N ALA A 126 -1.78 -11.88 -0.51
CA ALA A 126 -1.61 -11.28 0.81
C ALA A 126 -2.47 -10.01 0.96
N SER A 127 -2.50 -9.16 -0.08
CA SER A 127 -3.32 -7.95 -0.12
C SER A 127 -4.82 -8.28 -0.08
N GLU A 128 -5.28 -9.25 -0.89
CA GLU A 128 -6.67 -9.72 -0.89
C GLU A 128 -7.05 -10.33 0.47
N ASN A 129 -6.21 -11.17 1.05
CA ASN A 129 -6.46 -11.76 2.36
C ASN A 129 -6.59 -10.69 3.45
N LYS A 130 -5.73 -9.64 3.41
CA LYS A 130 -5.81 -8.50 4.31
C LYS A 130 -7.14 -7.75 4.14
N GLN A 131 -7.53 -7.45 2.91
CA GLN A 131 -8.82 -6.80 2.62
C GLN A 131 -10.01 -7.64 3.08
N LEU A 132 -9.97 -8.96 2.86
CA LEU A 132 -11.04 -9.87 3.31
C LEU A 132 -11.10 -9.93 4.84
N LYS A 133 -9.98 -9.99 5.53
CA LYS A 133 -9.94 -9.92 7.00
C LYS A 133 -10.47 -8.59 7.51
N ASP A 134 -10.07 -7.47 6.93
CA ASP A 134 -10.56 -6.15 7.32
C ASP A 134 -12.08 -6.04 7.10
N ARG A 135 -12.61 -6.64 6.01
CA ARG A 135 -14.05 -6.73 5.76
C ARG A 135 -14.77 -7.61 6.79
N LEU A 136 -14.20 -8.76 7.16
CA LEU A 136 -14.76 -9.65 8.19
C LEU A 136 -14.72 -9.00 9.58
N ASP A 137 -13.61 -8.37 9.95
CA ASP A 137 -13.48 -7.65 11.22
C ASP A 137 -14.47 -6.47 11.30
N THR A 138 -14.71 -5.81 10.18
CA THR A 138 -15.66 -4.72 10.10
C THR A 138 -17.09 -5.23 10.20
N ARG A 139 -17.44 -6.37 9.57
CA ARG A 139 -18.74 -7.04 9.76
C ARG A 139 -18.94 -7.49 11.21
N ALA A 140 -17.94 -8.16 11.80
CA ALA A 140 -17.99 -8.60 13.19
C ALA A 140 -18.14 -7.44 14.18
N ARG A 141 -17.50 -6.29 13.92
CA ARG A 141 -17.66 -5.07 14.74
C ARG A 141 -19.03 -4.42 14.59
N PHE A 142 -19.71 -4.60 13.45
CA PHE A 142 -21.08 -4.13 13.27
C PHE A 142 -22.07 -5.01 14.02
N GLU A 143 -21.91 -6.33 14.00
CA GLU A 143 -22.65 -7.27 14.83
C GLU A 143 -22.40 -7.06 16.35
N GLN A 144 -21.32 -6.34 16.70
CA GLN A 144 -20.94 -5.94 18.06
C GLN A 144 -21.52 -4.60 18.53
N MET A 145 -22.35 -3.90 17.74
CA MET A 145 -23.20 -2.86 18.32
C MET A 145 -24.23 -3.52 19.22
N ILE A 146 -23.79 -3.90 20.43
CA ILE A 146 -24.61 -4.57 21.43
C ILE A 146 -25.45 -3.50 22.15
N GLY A 147 -26.74 -3.60 22.08
CA GLY A 147 -27.65 -2.74 22.84
C GLY A 147 -29.11 -3.10 22.59
N GLU A 148 -29.74 -3.60 23.63
CA GLU A 148 -31.17 -3.93 23.62
C GLU A 148 -32.04 -2.78 24.16
N SER A 149 -31.42 -1.69 24.63
CA SER A 149 -32.11 -0.55 25.17
C SER A 149 -32.97 0.16 24.09
N GLU A 150 -34.11 0.70 24.49
CA GLU A 150 -35.02 1.43 23.60
C GLU A 150 -34.29 2.58 22.81
N PRO A 151 -33.38 3.38 23.42
CA PRO A 151 -32.62 4.36 22.68
C PRO A 151 -31.71 3.75 21.58
N MET A 152 -31.11 2.58 21.82
CA MET A 152 -30.28 1.91 20.80
C MET A 152 -31.12 1.34 19.66
N GLN A 153 -32.30 0.81 19.95
CA GLN A 153 -33.25 0.35 18.92
C GLN A 153 -33.68 1.49 18.00
N ARG A 154 -33.86 2.70 18.55
CA ARG A 154 -34.11 3.91 17.72
C ARG A 154 -32.91 4.25 16.82
N VAL A 155 -31.68 4.13 17.34
CA VAL A 155 -30.44 4.34 16.51
C VAL A 155 -30.38 3.31 15.39
N TYR A 156 -30.68 2.04 15.64
CA TYR A 156 -30.75 1.00 14.62
C TYR A 156 -31.78 1.30 13.53
N GLY A 157 -32.96 1.71 13.90
CA GLY A 157 -33.99 2.10 12.95
C GLY A 157 -33.60 3.31 12.08
N LEU A 158 -32.90 4.30 12.67
CA LEU A 158 -32.38 5.43 11.92
C LEU A 158 -31.25 5.01 10.96
N VAL A 159 -30.34 4.14 11.38
CA VAL A 159 -29.27 3.60 10.52
C VAL A 159 -29.90 2.90 9.30
N GLU A 160 -30.92 2.06 9.50
CA GLU A 160 -31.62 1.36 8.41
C GLU A 160 -32.31 2.33 7.44
N MET A 161 -32.94 3.36 7.98
CA MET A 161 -33.64 4.36 7.18
C MET A 161 -32.69 5.18 6.29
N VAL A 162 -31.53 5.59 6.82
CA VAL A 162 -30.59 6.46 6.09
C VAL A 162 -29.65 5.71 5.17
N ALA A 163 -29.41 4.42 5.43
CA ALA A 163 -28.42 3.63 4.67
C ALA A 163 -28.76 3.54 3.17
N ASP A 164 -30.03 3.46 2.80
CA ASP A 164 -30.46 3.40 1.40
C ASP A 164 -30.56 4.76 0.70
N SER A 165 -30.25 5.85 1.42
CA SER A 165 -30.35 7.22 0.92
C SER A 165 -28.98 7.86 0.65
N ASP A 166 -28.96 8.88 -0.22
CA ASP A 166 -27.76 9.68 -0.48
C ASP A 166 -27.67 10.97 0.37
N VAL A 167 -28.41 11.03 1.48
CA VAL A 167 -28.43 12.20 2.35
C VAL A 167 -27.16 12.30 3.20
N THR A 168 -26.76 13.54 3.50
CA THR A 168 -25.69 13.78 4.48
C THR A 168 -26.18 13.49 5.89
N VAL A 169 -25.46 12.68 6.63
CA VAL A 169 -25.78 12.27 8.00
C VAL A 169 -24.83 12.96 8.99
N LEU A 170 -25.39 13.70 9.96
CA LEU A 170 -24.64 14.25 11.07
C LEU A 170 -24.83 13.38 12.32
N LEU A 171 -23.75 12.82 12.84
CA LEU A 171 -23.72 12.07 14.10
C LEU A 171 -23.18 12.92 15.23
N THR A 172 -23.99 13.16 16.27
CA THR A 172 -23.62 13.93 17.45
C THR A 172 -23.58 13.05 18.70
N GLY A 173 -22.74 13.41 19.66
CA GLY A 173 -22.61 12.69 20.92
C GLY A 173 -21.25 12.92 21.56
N GLU A 174 -21.10 12.52 22.81
CA GLU A 174 -19.85 12.65 23.59
C GLU A 174 -18.72 11.79 22.98
N SER A 175 -17.46 12.09 23.37
CA SER A 175 -16.31 11.29 22.95
C SER A 175 -16.46 9.86 23.49
N GLY A 176 -16.10 8.85 22.65
CA GLY A 176 -16.16 7.46 23.05
C GLY A 176 -17.55 6.78 22.96
N THR A 177 -18.63 7.48 22.56
CA THR A 177 -19.98 6.92 22.46
C THR A 177 -20.23 6.01 21.25
N GLY A 178 -19.20 5.74 20.43
CA GLY A 178 -19.32 4.82 19.29
C GLY A 178 -19.82 5.45 17.99
N LYS A 179 -19.75 6.78 17.82
CA LYS A 179 -20.17 7.47 16.58
C LYS A 179 -19.55 6.88 15.32
N GLU A 180 -18.28 6.50 15.38
CA GLU A 180 -17.59 5.86 14.26
C GLU A 180 -18.19 4.49 13.91
N LEU A 181 -18.62 3.72 14.91
CA LEU A 181 -19.30 2.45 14.69
C LEU A 181 -20.63 2.65 13.96
N VAL A 182 -21.38 3.70 14.32
CA VAL A 182 -22.62 4.06 13.62
C VAL A 182 -22.36 4.49 12.19
N ALA A 183 -21.33 5.30 11.94
CA ALA A 183 -20.96 5.72 10.58
C ALA A 183 -20.57 4.52 9.69
N ARG A 184 -19.76 3.60 10.22
CA ARG A 184 -19.42 2.34 9.53
C ARG A 184 -20.64 1.48 9.28
N ALA A 185 -21.56 1.43 10.21
CA ALA A 185 -22.83 0.71 10.10
C ALA A 185 -23.67 1.22 8.93
N ILE A 186 -23.82 2.53 8.81
CA ILE A 186 -24.53 3.18 7.69
C ILE A 186 -23.87 2.81 6.37
N HIS A 187 -22.52 2.91 6.28
CA HIS A 187 -21.79 2.56 5.07
C HIS A 187 -22.01 1.09 4.66
N HIS A 188 -21.88 0.15 5.59
CA HIS A 188 -22.04 -1.29 5.30
C HIS A 188 -23.45 -1.70 4.91
N LYS A 189 -24.46 -1.00 5.40
CA LYS A 189 -25.87 -1.22 5.00
C LYS A 189 -26.25 -0.45 3.74
N SER A 190 -25.41 0.46 3.26
CA SER A 190 -25.69 1.29 2.10
C SER A 190 -25.44 0.57 0.76
N ARG A 191 -25.94 1.14 -0.32
CA ARG A 191 -25.62 0.70 -1.70
C ARG A 191 -24.14 0.84 -2.05
N ARG A 192 -23.36 1.54 -1.22
CA ARG A 192 -21.92 1.77 -1.37
C ARG A 192 -21.07 0.84 -0.48
N ALA A 193 -21.65 -0.22 0.07
CA ALA A 193 -20.97 -1.14 0.99
C ALA A 193 -19.70 -1.78 0.43
N ASP A 194 -19.61 -1.95 -0.90
CA ASP A 194 -18.45 -2.49 -1.59
C ASP A 194 -17.41 -1.41 -1.94
N GLY A 195 -17.76 -0.13 -1.77
CA GLY A 195 -16.86 1.01 -2.01
C GLY A 195 -15.93 1.29 -0.83
N PRO A 196 -14.96 2.21 -1.02
CA PRO A 196 -14.05 2.60 0.06
C PRO A 196 -14.77 3.41 1.15
N PHE A 197 -14.46 3.13 2.42
CA PHE A 197 -14.86 3.95 3.57
C PHE A 197 -13.69 4.86 3.96
N VAL A 198 -13.68 6.08 3.45
CA VAL A 198 -12.58 7.03 3.68
C VAL A 198 -12.85 7.85 4.92
N THR A 199 -11.96 7.77 5.91
CA THR A 199 -12.06 8.52 7.17
C THR A 199 -11.06 9.65 7.21
N LEU A 200 -11.47 10.79 7.80
CA LEU A 200 -10.61 11.94 8.06
C LEU A 200 -10.83 12.47 9.48
N ASN A 201 -9.77 12.59 10.25
CA ASN A 201 -9.83 13.23 11.56
C ASN A 201 -9.47 14.71 11.44
N CYS A 202 -10.47 15.55 11.29
CA CYS A 202 -10.28 17.00 11.14
C CYS A 202 -9.58 17.66 12.34
N GLY A 203 -9.76 17.13 13.56
CA GLY A 203 -9.12 17.65 14.76
C GLY A 203 -7.63 17.33 14.90
N ALA A 204 -7.15 16.31 14.16
CA ALA A 204 -5.74 15.93 14.18
C ALA A 204 -4.91 16.60 13.06
N LEU A 205 -5.56 17.28 12.12
CA LEU A 205 -4.90 17.92 10.99
C LEU A 205 -4.58 19.38 11.32
N PRO A 206 -3.34 19.85 11.09
CA PRO A 206 -3.02 21.27 11.08
C PRO A 206 -3.87 22.01 10.03
N GLU A 207 -4.33 23.25 10.34
CA GLU A 207 -5.20 24.03 9.44
C GLU A 207 -4.58 24.21 8.05
N ASN A 208 -3.28 24.42 7.97
CA ASN A 208 -2.54 24.61 6.71
C ASN A 208 -2.45 23.36 5.83
N LEU A 209 -2.74 22.17 6.35
CA LEU A 209 -2.72 20.92 5.61
C LEU A 209 -4.12 20.41 5.25
N PHE A 210 -5.16 21.03 5.82
CA PHE A 210 -6.53 20.56 5.69
C PHE A 210 -7.01 20.50 4.23
N GLU A 211 -6.81 21.58 3.48
CA GLU A 211 -7.18 21.63 2.06
C GLU A 211 -6.39 20.64 1.21
N SER A 212 -5.09 20.51 1.45
CA SER A 212 -4.23 19.60 0.72
C SER A 212 -4.52 18.12 1.01
N GLU A 213 -4.99 17.79 2.21
CA GLU A 213 -5.45 16.44 2.54
C GLU A 213 -6.80 16.11 1.91
N LEU A 214 -7.74 17.07 1.88
CA LEU A 214 -9.07 16.86 1.31
C LEU A 214 -9.06 16.78 -0.22
N PHE A 215 -8.43 17.77 -0.87
CA PHE A 215 -8.52 17.97 -2.32
C PHE A 215 -7.25 17.58 -3.08
N GLY A 216 -6.16 17.22 -2.37
CA GLY A 216 -4.89 16.96 -2.99
C GLY A 216 -4.20 18.22 -3.51
N TYR A 217 -3.11 18.04 -4.24
CA TYR A 217 -2.37 19.13 -4.88
C TYR A 217 -1.52 18.63 -6.05
N GLU A 218 -1.29 19.51 -7.01
CA GLU A 218 -0.35 19.28 -8.09
C GLU A 218 1.09 19.71 -7.69
N LYS A 219 2.05 19.10 -8.33
CA LYS A 219 3.46 19.48 -8.17
C LYS A 219 3.65 20.98 -8.45
N GLY A 220 4.26 21.69 -7.49
CA GLY A 220 4.50 23.14 -7.59
C GLY A 220 3.39 24.03 -7.03
N ALA A 221 2.32 23.48 -6.47
CA ALA A 221 1.22 24.26 -5.89
C ALA A 221 1.66 25.14 -4.71
N PHE A 222 2.69 24.71 -3.95
CA PHE A 222 3.30 25.50 -2.87
C PHE A 222 4.76 25.11 -2.66
N THR A 223 5.51 25.86 -1.87
CA THR A 223 6.90 25.58 -1.50
C THR A 223 6.97 24.26 -0.73
N GLY A 224 7.50 23.19 -1.37
CA GLY A 224 7.55 21.83 -0.83
C GLY A 224 6.68 20.81 -1.56
N ALA A 225 5.81 21.23 -2.48
CA ALA A 225 5.03 20.32 -3.33
C ALA A 225 5.93 19.70 -4.44
N THR A 226 6.65 18.65 -4.12
CA THR A 226 7.61 17.99 -5.03
C THR A 226 6.95 16.98 -5.98
N SER A 227 5.74 16.49 -5.63
CA SER A 227 4.97 15.52 -6.40
C SER A 227 3.47 15.85 -6.37
N ASN A 228 2.68 15.25 -7.27
CA ASN A 228 1.22 15.29 -7.19
C ASN A 228 0.74 14.42 -6.02
N LYS A 229 -0.28 14.86 -5.31
CA LYS A 229 -0.96 14.12 -4.25
C LYS A 229 -2.47 14.10 -4.51
N LEU A 230 -3.07 12.92 -4.58
CA LEU A 230 -4.52 12.76 -4.64
C LEU A 230 -5.17 13.13 -3.31
N GLY A 231 -6.28 13.83 -3.36
CA GLY A 231 -7.08 14.17 -2.19
C GLY A 231 -7.93 13.02 -1.68
N ARG A 232 -8.43 13.15 -0.45
CA ARG A 232 -9.34 12.15 0.13
C ARG A 232 -10.67 12.03 -0.61
N PHE A 233 -11.09 13.08 -1.32
CA PHE A 233 -12.27 13.05 -2.17
C PHE A 233 -12.08 12.37 -3.53
N GLU A 234 -10.84 12.09 -3.92
CA GLU A 234 -10.50 11.40 -5.17
C GLU A 234 -10.21 9.91 -4.97
N LEU A 235 -10.13 9.47 -3.71
CA LEU A 235 -9.89 8.07 -3.32
C LEU A 235 -11.20 7.29 -3.23
#